data_c403bbd45c1c3d083a8c8ff83cf0597b
#
_entry.id   c403bbd45c1c3d083a8c8ff83cf0597b
#
_cell.length_a   1.000
_cell.length_b   1.000
_cell.length_c   1.000
_cell.angle_alpha   90.00
_cell.angle_beta   90.00
_cell.angle_gamma   90.00
#
_symmetry.space_group_name_H-M   'P 1'
#
loop_
_entity.id
_entity.type
_entity.pdbx_description
1 polymer ?
#
loop_
_entity_poly.entity_id
_entity_poly.type
_entity_poly.pdbx_seq_one_letter_code
_entity_poly.pdbx_strand_id
1 'polypeptide(L)'
;MTFFQIPREMAVIAVVAVLLTLWLLFGRRKPWLAHIQSKPLLTENELEFFNRLTRALPRYYIFPQVSLGAIMDANPDLPAKQRWIIRSHFDRKIADFVICEPRTLKVLAIVELDDRTHDTRRDRERDAITQAAGIRTLRYSSREKPSVAEIAKTFKRAYAAAR
;
A
#
# COMPACT_ATOMS: atom_id res chain seq x y z
N MET A 1 37.80 -53.69 33.04
CA MET A 1 37.09 -52.44 32.53
C MET A 1 36.94 -52.62 31.05
N THR A 2 35.77 -53.03 30.60
CA THR A 2 35.41 -53.14 29.16
C THR A 2 35.00 -51.77 28.65
N PHE A 3 35.86 -51.15 27.87
CA PHE A 3 35.51 -49.95 27.15
C PHE A 3 34.48 -50.30 26.07
N PHE A 4 33.27 -49.79 26.22
CA PHE A 4 32.21 -49.93 25.24
C PHE A 4 32.63 -49.12 24.00
N GLN A 5 33.14 -49.78 22.97
CA GLN A 5 33.49 -49.13 21.70
C GLN A 5 32.17 -48.89 20.94
N ILE A 6 31.72 -47.61 20.89
CA ILE A 6 30.59 -47.24 20.09
C ILE A 6 30.96 -47.43 18.60
N PRO A 7 30.16 -48.19 17.82
CA PRO A 7 30.41 -48.39 16.41
C PRO A 7 30.47 -47.03 15.70
N ARG A 8 31.42 -46.84 14.79
CA ARG A 8 31.59 -45.56 14.05
C ARG A 8 30.31 -45.06 13.39
N GLU A 9 29.49 -45.98 12.90
CA GLU A 9 28.20 -45.73 12.28
C GLU A 9 27.20 -45.06 13.26
N MET A 10 27.14 -45.53 14.49
CA MET A 10 26.29 -44.93 15.54
C MET A 10 26.76 -43.53 15.93
N ALA A 11 28.09 -43.32 15.98
CA ALA A 11 28.64 -41.99 16.24
C ALA A 11 28.26 -40.99 15.13
N VAL A 12 28.33 -41.41 13.87
CA VAL A 12 27.92 -40.57 12.71
C VAL A 12 26.44 -40.25 12.77
N ILE A 13 25.58 -41.24 13.04
CA ILE A 13 24.12 -41.02 13.18
C ILE A 13 23.83 -40.05 14.31
N ALA A 14 24.48 -40.17 15.46
CA ALA A 14 24.30 -39.26 16.59
C ALA A 14 24.70 -37.80 16.23
N VAL A 15 25.85 -37.63 15.55
CA VAL A 15 26.28 -36.29 15.09
C VAL A 15 25.28 -35.67 14.10
N VAL A 16 24.82 -36.47 13.12
CA VAL A 16 23.82 -36.00 12.16
C VAL A 16 22.52 -35.62 12.87
N ALA A 17 22.04 -36.44 13.82
CA ALA A 17 20.85 -36.15 14.59
C ALA A 17 21.00 -34.86 15.42
N VAL A 18 22.16 -34.64 16.06
CA VAL A 18 22.45 -33.39 16.78
C VAL A 18 22.48 -32.19 15.85
N LEU A 19 23.15 -32.31 14.70
CA LEU A 19 23.19 -31.22 13.71
C LEU A 19 21.81 -30.91 13.15
N LEU A 20 21.00 -31.93 12.88
CA LEU A 20 19.62 -31.78 12.42
C LEU A 20 18.75 -31.08 13.49
N THR A 21 18.92 -31.52 14.75
CA THR A 21 18.20 -30.89 15.88
C THR A 21 18.61 -29.43 16.07
N LEU A 22 19.89 -29.12 16.00
CA LEU A 22 20.40 -27.75 16.05
C LEU A 22 19.88 -26.93 14.86
N TRP A 23 19.85 -27.48 13.65
CA TRP A 23 19.29 -26.84 12.48
C TRP A 23 17.79 -26.56 12.62
N LEU A 24 17.02 -27.54 13.18
CA LEU A 24 15.58 -27.35 13.45
C LEU A 24 15.31 -26.27 14.52
N LEU A 25 16.14 -26.21 15.55
CA LEU A 25 15.99 -25.28 16.67
C LEU A 25 16.49 -23.88 16.33
N PHE A 26 17.57 -23.72 15.57
CA PHE A 26 18.25 -22.45 15.32
C PHE A 26 18.15 -21.98 13.86
N GLY A 27 18.00 -22.89 12.89
CA GLY A 27 17.95 -22.57 11.45
C GLY A 27 16.70 -21.76 11.02
N ARG A 28 15.64 -21.72 11.83
CA ARG A 28 14.40 -20.97 11.55
C ARG A 28 14.40 -19.54 12.07
N ARG A 29 15.44 -19.10 12.72
CA ARG A 29 15.52 -17.71 13.18
C ARG A 29 15.69 -16.80 11.97
N LYS A 30 14.71 -15.91 11.75
CA LYS A 30 14.76 -14.87 10.72
C LYS A 30 15.41 -13.63 11.34
N PRO A 31 16.74 -13.47 11.29
CA PRO A 31 17.46 -12.41 12.00
C PRO A 31 17.03 -11.01 11.56
N TRP A 32 16.52 -10.89 10.34
CA TRP A 32 16.02 -9.63 9.80
C TRP A 32 14.78 -9.07 10.53
N LEU A 33 14.02 -9.93 11.24
CA LEU A 33 12.85 -9.49 12.03
C LEU A 33 13.24 -8.52 13.15
N ALA A 34 14.44 -8.67 13.72
CA ALA A 34 14.93 -7.77 14.75
C ALA A 34 15.25 -6.35 14.25
N HIS A 35 15.29 -6.18 12.93
CA HIS A 35 15.56 -4.89 12.28
C HIS A 35 14.31 -4.20 11.74
N ILE A 36 13.11 -4.75 12.00
CA ILE A 36 11.85 -4.13 11.61
C ILE A 36 11.44 -3.11 12.67
N GLN A 37 11.10 -1.91 12.22
CA GLN A 37 10.60 -0.83 13.07
C GLN A 37 9.29 -0.31 12.51
N SER A 38 8.40 0.15 13.41
CA SER A 38 7.23 0.91 13.03
C SER A 38 7.66 2.32 12.57
N LYS A 39 6.92 2.89 11.63
CA LYS A 39 7.08 4.29 11.20
C LYS A 39 5.73 4.99 11.24
N PRO A 40 5.68 6.32 11.35
CA PRO A 40 4.46 7.09 11.15
C PRO A 40 3.84 6.78 9.78
N LEU A 41 2.52 6.68 9.75
CA LEU A 41 1.77 6.42 8.51
C LEU A 41 1.88 7.60 7.53
N LEU A 42 1.87 8.82 8.07
CA LEU A 42 1.94 10.08 7.34
C LEU A 42 3.12 10.92 7.80
N THR A 43 3.69 11.68 6.90
CA THR A 43 4.60 12.78 7.23
C THR A 43 3.82 13.90 7.91
N GLU A 44 4.49 14.84 8.57
CA GLU A 44 3.85 16.01 9.20
C GLU A 44 3.05 16.83 8.17
N ASN A 45 3.58 16.96 6.97
CA ASN A 45 2.95 17.67 5.87
C ASN A 45 1.66 17.00 5.39
N GLU A 46 1.68 15.68 5.25
CA GLU A 46 0.51 14.87 4.88
C GLU A 46 -0.51 14.82 6.01
N LEU A 47 -0.08 14.74 7.28
CA LEU A 47 -0.96 14.74 8.44
C LEU A 47 -1.72 16.06 8.57
N GLU A 48 -1.05 17.17 8.35
CA GLU A 48 -1.70 18.48 8.35
C GLU A 48 -2.76 18.58 7.24
N PHE A 49 -2.44 18.09 6.04
CA PHE A 49 -3.38 18.09 4.94
C PHE A 49 -4.53 17.09 5.16
N PHE A 50 -4.28 15.92 5.74
CA PHE A 50 -5.30 14.98 6.17
C PHE A 50 -6.32 15.63 7.12
N ASN A 51 -5.84 16.43 8.08
CA ASN A 51 -6.71 17.17 8.99
C ASN A 51 -7.57 18.22 8.28
N ARG A 52 -7.07 18.86 7.20
CA ARG A 52 -7.90 19.74 6.35
C ARG A 52 -8.94 18.96 5.58
N LEU A 53 -8.57 17.82 4.98
CA LEU A 53 -9.48 16.95 4.24
C LEU A 53 -10.65 16.48 5.12
N THR A 54 -10.36 15.98 6.32
CA THR A 54 -11.39 15.49 7.25
C THR A 54 -12.34 16.59 7.71
N ARG A 55 -11.83 17.79 7.93
CA ARG A 55 -12.65 18.97 8.26
C ARG A 55 -13.48 19.47 7.06
N ALA A 56 -12.96 19.35 5.85
CA ALA A 56 -13.66 19.76 4.63
C ALA A 56 -14.77 18.77 4.25
N LEU A 57 -14.58 17.50 4.56
CA LEU A 57 -15.42 16.39 4.10
C LEU A 57 -15.92 15.52 5.26
N PRO A 58 -16.60 16.10 6.30
CA PRO A 58 -16.93 15.38 7.54
C PRO A 58 -17.96 14.25 7.34
N ARG A 59 -18.58 14.17 6.16
CA ARG A 59 -19.58 13.14 5.81
C ARG A 59 -19.01 11.98 5.04
N TYR A 60 -17.67 11.93 4.84
CA TYR A 60 -17.00 10.91 4.04
C TYR A 60 -15.92 10.23 4.86
N TYR A 61 -15.59 9.00 4.53
CA TYR A 61 -14.41 8.36 5.05
C TYR A 61 -13.20 8.71 4.18
N ILE A 62 -12.09 8.99 4.84
CA ILE A 62 -10.82 9.32 4.20
C ILE A 62 -9.79 8.33 4.69
N PHE A 63 -9.27 7.54 3.78
CA PHE A 63 -8.25 6.53 4.05
C PHE A 63 -6.92 7.02 3.49
N PRO A 64 -5.88 7.16 4.33
CA PRO A 64 -4.55 7.51 3.88
C PRO A 64 -3.78 6.29 3.36
N GLN A 65 -2.82 6.51 2.46
CA GLN A 65 -1.83 5.54 1.97
C GLN A 65 -2.46 4.23 1.46
N VAL A 66 -3.44 4.33 0.57
CA VAL A 66 -4.17 3.18 0.03
C VAL A 66 -3.50 2.66 -1.24
N SER A 67 -3.18 1.37 -1.29
CA SER A 67 -2.72 0.73 -2.53
C SER A 67 -3.79 0.81 -3.62
N LEU A 68 -3.40 1.19 -4.84
CA LEU A 68 -4.33 1.18 -5.98
C LEU A 68 -4.85 -0.23 -6.28
N GLY A 69 -4.04 -1.27 -6.02
CA GLY A 69 -4.49 -2.67 -6.16
C GLY A 69 -5.56 -3.10 -5.15
N ALA A 70 -5.81 -2.32 -4.08
CA ALA A 70 -6.92 -2.56 -3.15
C ALA A 70 -8.26 -1.98 -3.64
N ILE A 71 -8.23 -1.02 -4.58
CA ILE A 71 -9.41 -0.28 -5.03
C ILE A 71 -9.70 -0.41 -6.52
N MET A 72 -8.82 -1.08 -7.27
CA MET A 72 -8.96 -1.35 -8.70
C MET A 72 -8.54 -2.78 -9.02
N ASP A 73 -9.09 -3.36 -10.09
CA ASP A 73 -8.68 -4.67 -10.60
C ASP A 73 -8.69 -4.66 -12.14
N ALA A 74 -8.04 -5.66 -12.74
CA ALA A 74 -8.17 -5.94 -14.15
C ALA A 74 -9.51 -6.62 -14.43
N ASN A 75 -10.05 -6.42 -15.65
CA ASN A 75 -11.28 -7.07 -16.07
C ASN A 75 -11.22 -8.60 -15.83
N PRO A 76 -12.17 -9.18 -15.06
CA PRO A 76 -12.17 -10.61 -14.71
C PRO A 76 -12.32 -11.54 -15.93
N ASP A 77 -12.87 -11.05 -17.04
CA ASP A 77 -13.06 -11.83 -18.28
C ASP A 77 -11.76 -12.07 -19.05
N LEU A 78 -10.67 -11.39 -18.68
CA LEU A 78 -9.37 -11.56 -19.32
C LEU A 78 -8.64 -12.79 -18.78
N PRO A 79 -7.81 -13.47 -19.63
CA PRO A 79 -6.92 -14.54 -19.19
C PRO A 79 -6.02 -14.11 -18.02
N ALA A 80 -5.74 -15.05 -17.11
CA ALA A 80 -4.97 -14.78 -15.88
C ALA A 80 -3.62 -14.06 -16.13
N LYS A 81 -2.90 -14.46 -17.17
CA LYS A 81 -1.63 -13.83 -17.55
C LYS A 81 -1.81 -12.35 -17.93
N GLN A 82 -2.87 -12.02 -18.67
CA GLN A 82 -3.16 -10.63 -19.05
C GLN A 82 -3.58 -9.80 -17.82
N ARG A 83 -4.42 -10.36 -16.95
CA ARG A 83 -4.79 -9.70 -15.68
C ARG A 83 -3.56 -9.39 -14.82
N TRP A 84 -2.63 -10.34 -14.71
CA TRP A 84 -1.40 -10.14 -13.97
C TRP A 84 -0.56 -8.99 -14.55
N ILE A 85 -0.40 -8.92 -15.88
CA ILE A 85 0.31 -7.83 -16.56
C ILE A 85 -0.36 -6.49 -16.26
N ILE A 86 -1.69 -6.38 -16.43
CA ILE A 86 -2.44 -5.15 -16.17
C ILE A 86 -2.29 -4.72 -14.71
N ARG A 87 -2.45 -5.64 -13.76
CA ARG A 87 -2.30 -5.36 -12.33
C ARG A 87 -0.90 -4.85 -11.98
N SER A 88 0.14 -5.38 -12.63
CA SER A 88 1.53 -4.96 -12.38
C SER A 88 1.79 -3.47 -12.62
N HIS A 89 0.94 -2.79 -13.40
CA HIS A 89 1.03 -1.35 -13.63
C HIS A 89 0.56 -0.51 -12.44
N PHE A 90 -0.27 -1.05 -11.55
CA PHE A 90 -0.85 -0.27 -10.45
C PHE A 90 -0.77 -0.91 -9.05
N ASP A 91 -0.62 -2.22 -8.91
CA ASP A 91 -0.66 -2.92 -7.61
C ASP A 91 0.28 -2.34 -6.55
N ARG A 92 1.44 -1.82 -6.95
CA ARG A 92 2.45 -1.24 -6.05
C ARG A 92 2.36 0.28 -5.92
N LYS A 93 1.44 0.91 -6.65
CA LYS A 93 1.22 2.35 -6.54
C LYS A 93 0.29 2.61 -5.36
N ILE A 94 0.59 3.66 -4.61
CA ILE A 94 -0.16 4.07 -3.42
C ILE A 94 -0.76 5.44 -3.68
N ALA A 95 -2.03 5.59 -3.37
CA ALA A 95 -2.72 6.88 -3.33
C ALA A 95 -2.51 7.52 -1.96
N ASP A 96 -2.20 8.82 -1.91
CA ASP A 96 -2.00 9.52 -0.64
C ASP A 96 -3.26 9.48 0.21
N PHE A 97 -4.43 9.76 -0.41
CA PHE A 97 -5.72 9.68 0.26
C PHE A 97 -6.80 9.16 -0.69
N VAL A 98 -7.72 8.37 -0.15
CA VAL A 98 -8.90 7.87 -0.86
C VAL A 98 -10.15 8.31 -0.11
N ILE A 99 -11.08 8.97 -0.83
CA ILE A 99 -12.37 9.41 -0.29
C ILE A 99 -13.42 8.38 -0.65
N CYS A 100 -14.12 7.88 0.36
CA CYS A 100 -15.17 6.87 0.21
C CYS A 100 -16.52 7.33 0.74
N GLU A 101 -17.58 6.82 0.12
CA GLU A 101 -18.94 6.96 0.60
C GLU A 101 -19.12 6.11 1.88
N PRO A 102 -19.71 6.66 2.98
CA PRO A 102 -19.71 5.99 4.28
C PRO A 102 -20.50 4.69 4.37
N ARG A 103 -21.58 4.54 3.59
CA ARG A 103 -22.46 3.38 3.70
C ARG A 103 -21.94 2.17 2.94
N THR A 104 -21.35 2.40 1.78
CA THR A 104 -20.95 1.36 0.84
C THR A 104 -19.44 1.18 0.73
N LEU A 105 -18.67 2.12 1.24
CA LEU A 105 -17.23 2.29 1.03
C LEU A 105 -16.85 2.41 -0.46
N LYS A 106 -17.82 2.75 -1.31
CA LYS A 106 -17.53 3.05 -2.72
C LYS A 106 -16.51 4.18 -2.81
N VAL A 107 -15.44 3.94 -3.56
CA VAL A 107 -14.43 4.96 -3.84
C VAL A 107 -15.05 6.06 -4.69
N LEU A 108 -14.92 7.28 -4.22
CA LEU A 108 -15.43 8.47 -4.88
C LEU A 108 -14.32 9.22 -5.60
N ALA A 109 -13.21 9.43 -4.91
CA ALA A 109 -12.06 10.13 -5.47
C ALA A 109 -10.76 9.66 -4.82
N ILE A 110 -9.69 9.81 -5.55
CA ILE A 110 -8.31 9.80 -5.04
C ILE A 110 -7.88 11.25 -4.86
N VAL A 111 -7.12 11.51 -3.81
CA VAL A 111 -6.49 12.81 -3.56
C VAL A 111 -5.00 12.62 -3.42
N GLU A 112 -4.23 13.39 -4.17
CA GLU A 112 -2.77 13.39 -4.18
C GLU A 112 -2.25 14.75 -3.69
N LEU A 113 -1.20 14.73 -2.87
CA LEU A 113 -0.52 15.92 -2.38
C LEU A 113 0.86 16.03 -3.02
N ASP A 114 0.92 16.69 -4.16
CA ASP A 114 2.10 16.71 -5.01
C ASP A 114 3.15 17.75 -4.58
N ASP A 115 4.40 17.34 -4.54
CA ASP A 115 5.56 18.23 -4.54
C ASP A 115 5.96 18.59 -5.99
N ARG A 116 6.45 19.82 -6.22
CA ARG A 116 6.78 20.37 -7.55
C ARG A 116 7.83 19.58 -8.37
N THR A 117 8.44 18.56 -7.81
CA THR A 117 9.52 17.78 -8.43
C THR A 117 9.03 16.54 -9.19
N HIS A 118 7.72 16.41 -9.43
CA HIS A 118 7.16 15.20 -10.04
C HIS A 118 7.48 15.07 -11.53
N ASP A 119 7.79 13.83 -11.93
CA ASP A 119 7.92 13.41 -13.31
C ASP A 119 6.53 13.42 -13.98
N THR A 120 6.27 14.45 -14.78
CA THR A 120 5.00 14.68 -15.48
C THR A 120 4.55 13.48 -16.36
N ARG A 121 5.47 12.59 -16.74
CA ARG A 121 5.14 11.37 -17.50
C ARG A 121 4.52 10.30 -16.59
N ARG A 122 5.11 10.07 -15.42
CA ARG A 122 4.59 9.10 -14.43
C ARG A 122 3.24 9.53 -13.89
N ASP A 123 3.06 10.82 -13.71
CA ASP A 123 1.79 11.39 -13.23
C ASP A 123 0.68 11.20 -14.26
N ARG A 124 0.96 11.46 -15.53
CA ARG A 124 0.01 11.21 -16.63
C ARG A 124 -0.37 9.73 -16.76
N GLU A 125 0.59 8.82 -16.59
CA GLU A 125 0.30 7.37 -16.60
C GLU A 125 -0.61 6.99 -15.42
N ARG A 126 -0.34 7.50 -14.21
CA ARG A 126 -1.18 7.25 -13.04
C ARG A 126 -2.59 7.80 -13.24
N ASP A 127 -2.73 9.00 -13.76
CA ASP A 127 -4.04 9.60 -14.05
C ASP A 127 -4.82 8.81 -15.09
N ALA A 128 -4.16 8.32 -16.14
CA ALA A 128 -4.79 7.48 -17.14
C ALA A 128 -5.30 6.16 -16.55
N ILE A 129 -4.55 5.54 -15.63
CA ILE A 129 -4.95 4.30 -14.94
C ILE A 129 -6.18 4.55 -14.07
N THR A 130 -6.19 5.58 -13.22
CA THR A 130 -7.32 5.89 -12.33
C THR A 130 -8.55 6.31 -13.12
N GLN A 131 -8.37 7.06 -14.21
CA GLN A 131 -9.44 7.45 -15.12
C GLN A 131 -10.05 6.23 -15.84
N ALA A 132 -9.24 5.27 -16.28
CA ALA A 132 -9.72 4.03 -16.88
C ALA A 132 -10.57 3.20 -15.90
N ALA A 133 -10.26 3.25 -14.61
CA ALA A 133 -11.05 2.65 -13.54
C ALA A 133 -12.29 3.48 -13.16
N GLY A 134 -12.55 4.63 -13.82
CA GLY A 134 -13.66 5.53 -13.48
C GLY A 134 -13.47 6.30 -12.17
N ILE A 135 -12.26 6.31 -11.61
CA ILE A 135 -11.94 7.00 -10.36
C ILE A 135 -11.30 8.35 -10.70
N ARG A 136 -11.86 9.41 -10.12
CA ARG A 136 -11.35 10.77 -10.30
C ARG A 136 -10.19 11.05 -9.35
N THR A 137 -9.12 11.65 -9.84
CA THR A 137 -7.99 12.12 -9.04
C THR A 137 -8.05 13.63 -8.87
N LEU A 138 -7.93 14.10 -7.62
CA LEU A 138 -7.79 15.50 -7.24
C LEU A 138 -6.36 15.73 -6.77
N ARG A 139 -5.66 16.68 -7.39
CA ARG A 139 -4.27 17.01 -7.05
C ARG A 139 -4.18 18.35 -6.36
N TYR A 140 -3.38 18.41 -5.31
CA TYR A 140 -3.11 19.62 -4.56
C TYR A 140 -1.62 19.81 -4.37
N SER A 141 -1.17 21.07 -4.43
CA SER A 141 0.23 21.39 -4.13
C SER A 141 0.51 21.23 -2.62
N SER A 142 1.59 20.55 -2.28
CA SER A 142 2.04 20.42 -0.90
C SER A 142 2.51 21.75 -0.31
N ARG A 143 2.97 22.68 -1.15
CA ARG A 143 3.46 24.02 -0.75
C ARG A 143 2.34 25.03 -0.59
N GLU A 144 1.34 24.98 -1.47
CA GLU A 144 0.20 25.90 -1.51
C GLU A 144 -1.08 25.10 -1.23
N LYS A 145 -1.16 24.56 -0.04
CA LYS A 145 -2.31 23.74 0.35
C LYS A 145 -3.58 24.58 0.39
N PRO A 146 -4.66 24.10 -0.22
CA PRO A 146 -5.95 24.81 -0.21
C PRO A 146 -6.52 24.90 1.21
N SER A 147 -7.35 25.89 1.41
CA SER A 147 -8.18 26.01 2.61
C SER A 147 -9.24 24.91 2.68
N VAL A 148 -9.78 24.66 3.86
CA VAL A 148 -10.89 23.73 4.08
C VAL A 148 -12.09 24.03 3.16
N ALA A 149 -12.40 25.32 2.97
CA ALA A 149 -13.51 25.77 2.11
C ALA A 149 -13.25 25.48 0.61
N GLU A 150 -12.02 25.67 0.16
CA GLU A 150 -11.60 25.36 -1.22
C GLU A 150 -11.64 23.87 -1.51
N ILE A 151 -11.18 23.04 -0.59
CA ILE A 151 -11.27 21.57 -0.71
C ILE A 151 -12.74 21.17 -0.86
N ALA A 152 -13.61 21.62 0.04
CA ALA A 152 -15.04 21.31 0.00
C ALA A 152 -15.69 21.75 -1.32
N LYS A 153 -15.35 22.94 -1.81
CA LYS A 153 -15.86 23.49 -3.07
C LYS A 153 -15.39 22.68 -4.28
N THR A 154 -14.10 22.33 -4.33
CA THR A 154 -13.51 21.53 -5.41
C THR A 154 -14.12 20.14 -5.46
N PHE A 155 -14.24 19.48 -4.32
CA PHE A 155 -14.87 18.18 -4.22
C PHE A 155 -16.34 18.21 -4.67
N LYS A 156 -17.12 19.18 -4.18
CA LYS A 156 -18.52 19.34 -4.57
C LYS A 156 -18.67 19.55 -6.09
N ARG A 157 -17.83 20.40 -6.72
CA ARG A 157 -17.85 20.60 -8.19
C ARG A 157 -17.51 19.30 -8.92
N ALA A 158 -16.48 18.61 -8.49
CA ALA A 158 -16.08 17.33 -9.09
C ALA A 158 -17.20 16.29 -9.03
N TYR A 159 -18.02 16.33 -7.95
CA TYR A 159 -19.08 15.35 -7.69
C TYR A 159 -20.44 15.76 -8.28
N ALA A 160 -20.76 17.05 -8.36
CA ALA A 160 -22.00 17.51 -8.96
C ALA A 160 -22.03 17.27 -10.48
N ALA A 161 -20.88 17.24 -11.14
CA ALA A 161 -20.76 16.94 -12.57
C ALA A 161 -20.86 15.44 -12.91
N ALA A 162 -20.98 14.56 -11.89
CA ALA A 162 -21.02 13.08 -12.04
C ALA A 162 -22.40 12.47 -11.70
N ARG A 163 -23.42 13.32 -11.39
CA ARG A 163 -24.83 12.97 -11.27
C ARG A 163 -25.57 13.37 -12.54
#